data_339f079343969f42382e412aee28b52a
#
_entry.id   339f079343969f42382e412aee28b52a
#
_cell.length_a   1.000
_cell.length_b   1.000
_cell.length_c   1.000
_cell.angle_alpha   90.00
_cell.angle_beta   90.00
_cell.angle_gamma   90.00
#
_symmetry.space_group_name_H-M   'P 1'
#
loop_
_entity.id
_entity.type
_entity.pdbx_description
1 polymer ?
#
loop_
_entity_poly.entity_id
_entity_poly.type
_entity_poly.pdbx_seq_one_letter_code
_entity_poly.pdbx_strand_id
1 'polypeptide(L)'
;TYDIQNELRRNYPELNLVVLIASVRNTKRMDMIFEKYRPEIVYHAAAHKHVPLMEESPNEAIKNNVLGTLKLSRIAAEYHVKKFVLISTDKAVNPTNIMGASKRLCEMVIQMMNRQTETDFVAVRFGNVLGSNGSVIPLFKKQIEDGGPVTVTDKRIIRYFMTIPEAVALVLQAGLYAHGGEIFVLDMGEPVKIDDMARNLIRLSGLEPDVDIQIVYTGLRPGEKLYEEMLMSEEGLKETPNKLIHVGEPIEMDDELFEKQLEMLEKACT
;
A
#
# COMPACT_ATOMS: atom_id res chain seq x y z
N THR A 1 -0.28 16.95 -3.31
CA THR A 1 -0.69 17.72 -2.10
C THR A 1 -1.52 18.94 -2.50
N TYR A 2 -1.04 19.78 -3.41
CA TYR A 2 -1.73 21.00 -3.84
C TYR A 2 -3.14 20.72 -4.40
N ASP A 3 -3.27 19.75 -5.31
CA ASP A 3 -4.56 19.38 -5.92
C ASP A 3 -5.54 18.84 -4.88
N ILE A 4 -5.06 17.97 -3.98
CA ILE A 4 -5.87 17.42 -2.87
C ILE A 4 -6.35 18.55 -1.94
N GLN A 5 -5.47 19.50 -1.62
CA GLN A 5 -5.83 20.65 -0.79
C GLN A 5 -6.95 21.48 -1.44
N ASN A 6 -6.82 21.77 -2.74
CA ASN A 6 -7.81 22.56 -3.47
C ASN A 6 -9.15 21.83 -3.59
N GLU A 7 -9.10 20.52 -3.85
CA GLU A 7 -10.30 19.68 -3.90
C GLU A 7 -11.04 19.66 -2.55
N LEU A 8 -10.32 19.41 -1.46
CA LEU A 8 -10.91 19.37 -0.13
C LEU A 8 -11.49 20.73 0.30
N ARG A 9 -10.78 21.83 0.04
CA ARG A 9 -11.30 23.18 0.34
C ARG A 9 -12.53 23.55 -0.46
N ARG A 10 -12.60 23.12 -1.71
CA ARG A 10 -13.75 23.37 -2.57
C ARG A 10 -14.97 22.57 -2.14
N ASN A 11 -14.79 21.30 -1.84
CA ASN A 11 -15.88 20.37 -1.56
C ASN A 11 -16.32 20.41 -0.09
N TYR A 12 -15.40 20.78 0.83
CA TYR A 12 -15.60 20.78 2.27
C TYR A 12 -15.04 22.06 2.90
N PRO A 13 -15.64 23.23 2.64
CA PRO A 13 -15.11 24.53 3.09
C PRO A 13 -15.03 24.68 4.62
N GLU A 14 -15.91 23.98 5.37
CA GLU A 14 -15.95 23.98 6.84
C GLU A 14 -14.93 23.05 7.47
N LEU A 15 -14.18 22.26 6.67
CA LEU A 15 -13.18 21.33 7.19
C LEU A 15 -11.98 22.10 7.75
N ASN A 16 -11.63 21.84 9.01
CA ASN A 16 -10.40 22.36 9.61
C ASN A 16 -9.18 21.61 9.05
N LEU A 17 -8.80 21.98 7.84
CA LEU A 17 -7.74 21.34 7.07
C LEU A 17 -6.39 22.01 7.31
N VAL A 18 -5.45 21.27 7.88
CA VAL A 18 -4.04 21.68 8.00
C VAL A 18 -3.19 20.87 7.03
N VAL A 19 -2.56 21.55 6.06
CA VAL A 19 -1.69 20.92 5.06
C VAL A 19 -0.24 21.13 5.46
N LEU A 20 0.51 20.03 5.58
CA LEU A 20 1.91 20.03 6.00
C LEU A 20 2.78 19.32 4.97
N ILE A 21 3.94 19.88 4.66
CA ILE A 21 4.97 19.22 3.86
C ILE A 21 6.03 18.68 4.82
N ALA A 22 6.20 17.36 4.80
CA ALA A 22 7.15 16.66 5.63
C ALA A 22 7.50 15.28 5.04
N SER A 23 8.56 14.67 5.54
CA SER A 23 8.91 13.28 5.25
C SER A 23 8.79 12.45 6.52
N VAL A 24 8.21 11.27 6.43
CA VAL A 24 8.14 10.31 7.55
C VAL A 24 9.53 9.86 8.04
N ARG A 25 10.57 10.08 7.25
CA ARG A 25 11.97 9.82 7.60
C ARG A 25 12.55 10.88 8.56
N ASN A 26 11.93 12.06 8.61
CA ASN A 26 12.41 13.16 9.45
C ASN A 26 11.72 13.13 10.82
N THR A 27 12.32 12.38 11.75
CA THR A 27 11.82 12.19 13.12
C THR A 27 11.53 13.52 13.81
N LYS A 28 12.48 14.46 13.78
CA LYS A 28 12.30 15.77 14.43
C LYS A 28 11.08 16.53 13.89
N ARG A 29 10.86 16.50 12.59
CA ARG A 29 9.71 17.16 11.97
C ARG A 29 8.39 16.48 12.33
N MET A 30 8.38 15.13 12.36
CA MET A 30 7.21 14.36 12.80
C MET A 30 6.89 14.62 14.26
N ASP A 31 7.88 14.60 15.13
CA ASP A 31 7.77 14.91 16.53
C ASP A 31 7.10 16.28 16.77
N MET A 32 7.60 17.34 16.16
CA MET A 32 7.00 18.68 16.24
C MET A 32 5.53 18.72 15.75
N ILE A 33 5.18 17.90 14.75
CA ILE A 33 3.82 17.83 14.24
C ILE A 33 2.91 17.16 15.27
N PHE A 34 3.33 16.02 15.82
CA PHE A 34 2.56 15.27 16.80
C PHE A 34 2.42 16.03 18.12
N GLU A 35 3.47 16.71 18.56
CA GLU A 35 3.41 17.59 19.72
C GLU A 35 2.36 18.70 19.56
N LYS A 36 2.36 19.34 18.39
CA LYS A 36 1.47 20.47 18.12
C LYS A 36 0.02 20.06 17.91
N TYR A 37 -0.23 19.01 17.14
CA TYR A 37 -1.58 18.65 16.68
C TYR A 37 -2.23 17.52 17.44
N ARG A 38 -1.46 16.71 18.18
CA ARG A 38 -1.96 15.59 19.02
C ARG A 38 -2.99 14.73 18.27
N PRO A 39 -2.64 14.10 17.14
CA PRO A 39 -3.60 13.33 16.37
C PRO A 39 -4.11 12.13 17.18
N GLU A 40 -5.42 11.89 17.13
CA GLU A 40 -6.02 10.72 17.77
C GLU A 40 -5.91 9.46 16.88
N ILE A 41 -5.95 9.66 15.55
CA ILE A 41 -5.90 8.57 14.56
C ILE A 41 -4.87 8.94 13.49
N VAL A 42 -4.06 7.97 13.09
CA VAL A 42 -3.08 8.09 12.01
C VAL A 42 -3.38 7.07 10.92
N TYR A 43 -3.59 7.53 9.69
CA TYR A 43 -3.59 6.69 8.50
C TYR A 43 -2.26 6.84 7.77
N HIS A 44 -1.43 5.81 7.83
CA HIS A 44 -0.08 5.83 7.29
C HIS A 44 -0.03 5.21 5.90
N ALA A 45 -0.07 6.05 4.87
CA ALA A 45 0.02 5.65 3.46
C ALA A 45 1.34 6.05 2.79
N ALA A 46 2.29 6.64 3.53
CA ALA A 46 3.57 7.08 2.99
C ALA A 46 4.48 5.87 2.70
N ALA A 47 4.68 5.57 1.42
CA ALA A 47 5.56 4.49 0.97
C ALA A 47 6.06 4.73 -0.46
N HIS A 48 7.25 4.20 -0.76
CA HIS A 48 7.69 3.98 -2.14
C HIS A 48 7.07 2.66 -2.62
N LYS A 49 6.22 2.71 -3.66
CA LYS A 49 5.39 1.56 -4.08
C LYS A 49 5.79 0.95 -5.42
N HIS A 50 6.60 1.64 -6.23
CA HIS A 50 6.91 1.21 -7.59
C HIS A 50 7.94 0.07 -7.57
N VAL A 51 7.48 -1.17 -7.85
CA VAL A 51 8.30 -2.38 -7.72
C VAL A 51 9.62 -2.28 -8.48
N PRO A 52 9.68 -1.99 -9.80
CA PRO A 52 10.97 -1.92 -10.50
C PRO A 52 11.96 -0.91 -9.91
N LEU A 53 11.48 0.28 -9.49
CA LEU A 53 12.36 1.28 -8.88
C LEU A 53 12.90 0.85 -7.51
N MET A 54 12.13 0.04 -6.77
CA MET A 54 12.60 -0.48 -5.48
C MET A 54 13.60 -1.62 -5.63
N GLU A 55 13.51 -2.40 -6.70
CA GLU A 55 14.57 -3.38 -7.06
C GLU A 55 15.90 -2.67 -7.36
N GLU A 56 15.87 -1.53 -8.04
CA GLU A 56 17.05 -0.73 -8.34
C GLU A 56 17.55 0.09 -7.13
N SER A 57 16.69 0.36 -6.16
CA SER A 57 16.99 1.22 -5.00
C SER A 57 16.50 0.61 -3.69
N PRO A 58 16.99 -0.59 -3.30
CA PRO A 58 16.51 -1.31 -2.12
C PRO A 58 16.70 -0.54 -0.82
N ASN A 59 17.81 0.19 -0.68
CA ASN A 59 18.08 1.00 0.51
C ASN A 59 17.01 2.09 0.71
N GLU A 60 16.52 2.70 -0.37
CA GLU A 60 15.48 3.74 -0.27
C GLU A 60 14.13 3.13 0.11
N ALA A 61 13.83 1.90 -0.35
CA ALA A 61 12.65 1.17 0.11
C ALA A 61 12.71 0.91 1.62
N ILE A 62 13.85 0.44 2.14
CA ILE A 62 14.04 0.19 3.58
C ILE A 62 13.97 1.49 4.38
N LYS A 63 14.74 2.52 3.99
CA LYS A 63 14.76 3.82 4.69
C LYS A 63 13.38 4.47 4.77
N ASN A 64 12.64 4.47 3.66
CA ASN A 64 11.36 5.15 3.62
C ASN A 64 10.22 4.31 4.18
N ASN A 65 10.10 3.06 3.71
CA ASN A 65 8.96 2.22 4.08
C ASN A 65 9.15 1.65 5.49
N VAL A 66 10.26 0.95 5.76
CA VAL A 66 10.45 0.24 7.03
C VAL A 66 10.84 1.19 8.16
N LEU A 67 11.97 1.88 8.01
CA LEU A 67 12.48 2.78 9.05
C LEU A 67 11.58 4.01 9.23
N GLY A 68 10.98 4.50 8.14
CA GLY A 68 9.97 5.56 8.21
C GLY A 68 8.74 5.13 9.01
N THR A 69 8.23 3.92 8.79
CA THR A 69 7.11 3.35 9.56
C THR A 69 7.51 3.17 11.03
N LEU A 70 8.68 2.57 11.32
CA LEU A 70 9.16 2.38 12.70
C LEU A 70 9.27 3.71 13.47
N LYS A 71 9.88 4.73 12.86
CA LYS A 71 10.04 6.05 13.49
C LYS A 71 8.69 6.71 13.75
N LEU A 72 7.78 6.65 12.77
CA LEU A 72 6.44 7.22 12.90
C LEU A 72 5.60 6.47 13.95
N SER A 73 5.69 5.15 14.01
CA SER A 73 5.00 4.33 15.00
C SER A 73 5.45 4.62 16.44
N ARG A 74 6.77 4.79 16.65
CA ARG A 74 7.33 5.17 17.95
C ARG A 74 6.81 6.55 18.39
N ILE A 75 6.80 7.53 17.50
CA ILE A 75 6.24 8.86 17.78
C ILE A 75 4.75 8.75 18.07
N ALA A 76 3.98 7.99 17.29
CA ALA A 76 2.55 7.80 17.53
C ALA A 76 2.28 7.23 18.93
N ALA A 77 3.04 6.25 19.38
CA ALA A 77 2.95 5.67 20.71
C ALA A 77 3.34 6.70 21.82
N GLU A 78 4.41 7.45 21.62
CA GLU A 78 4.86 8.48 22.56
C GLU A 78 3.79 9.57 22.79
N TYR A 79 3.08 9.96 21.73
CA TYR A 79 2.00 10.94 21.80
C TYR A 79 0.60 10.34 22.07
N HIS A 80 0.52 9.07 22.46
CA HIS A 80 -0.71 8.36 22.83
C HIS A 80 -1.78 8.42 21.72
N VAL A 81 -1.39 8.22 20.47
CA VAL A 81 -2.33 8.03 19.37
C VAL A 81 -3.21 6.84 19.67
N LYS A 82 -4.52 6.97 19.53
CA LYS A 82 -5.46 5.89 19.83
C LYS A 82 -5.35 4.78 18.80
N LYS A 83 -5.33 5.12 17.50
CA LYS A 83 -5.28 4.15 16.39
C LYS A 83 -4.26 4.54 15.33
N PHE A 84 -3.48 3.57 14.90
CA PHE A 84 -2.52 3.70 13.81
C PHE A 84 -2.83 2.66 12.72
N VAL A 85 -3.29 3.11 11.58
CA VAL A 85 -3.70 2.26 10.45
C VAL A 85 -2.65 2.32 9.35
N LEU A 86 -1.92 1.24 9.16
CA LEU A 86 -0.95 1.09 8.07
C LEU A 86 -1.66 0.65 6.79
N ILE A 87 -1.50 1.40 5.70
CA ILE A 87 -1.89 0.96 4.37
C ILE A 87 -0.86 -0.04 3.86
N SER A 88 -1.29 -1.29 3.68
CA SER A 88 -0.46 -2.39 3.17
C SER A 88 -0.93 -2.85 1.78
N THR A 89 -0.49 -4.01 1.33
CA THR A 89 -0.69 -4.51 -0.04
C THR A 89 -0.66 -6.03 -0.07
N ASP A 90 -1.33 -6.62 -1.07
CA ASP A 90 -1.22 -8.02 -1.47
C ASP A 90 0.24 -8.48 -1.68
N LYS A 91 1.13 -7.58 -2.11
CA LYS A 91 2.55 -7.88 -2.36
C LYS A 91 3.39 -8.10 -1.10
N ALA A 92 2.84 -7.80 0.09
CA ALA A 92 3.44 -8.17 1.37
C ALA A 92 3.28 -9.67 1.70
N VAL A 93 2.42 -10.38 0.95
CA VAL A 93 2.19 -11.83 1.08
C VAL A 93 3.21 -12.59 0.24
N ASN A 94 3.97 -13.51 0.85
CA ASN A 94 5.04 -14.26 0.17
C ASN A 94 5.86 -13.37 -0.78
N PRO A 95 6.51 -12.30 -0.28
CA PRO A 95 7.09 -11.27 -1.12
C PRO A 95 8.22 -11.81 -2.00
N THR A 96 8.15 -11.52 -3.30
CA THR A 96 9.16 -11.88 -4.30
C THR A 96 9.98 -10.67 -4.77
N ASN A 97 9.73 -9.49 -4.18
CA ASN A 97 10.38 -8.24 -4.54
C ASN A 97 10.62 -7.37 -3.30
N ILE A 98 11.54 -6.44 -3.42
CA ILE A 98 11.97 -5.52 -2.33
C ILE A 98 10.81 -4.68 -1.80
N MET A 99 9.94 -4.17 -2.68
CA MET A 99 8.80 -3.37 -2.26
C MET A 99 7.85 -4.19 -1.37
N GLY A 100 7.48 -5.40 -1.81
CA GLY A 100 6.65 -6.33 -1.04
C GLY A 100 7.30 -6.70 0.29
N ALA A 101 8.59 -7.06 0.28
CA ALA A 101 9.36 -7.37 1.49
C ALA A 101 9.38 -6.18 2.46
N SER A 102 9.59 -4.96 1.96
CA SER A 102 9.55 -3.76 2.80
C SER A 102 8.19 -3.54 3.44
N LYS A 103 7.09 -3.81 2.73
CA LYS A 103 5.73 -3.71 3.27
C LYS A 103 5.44 -4.82 4.29
N ARG A 104 5.93 -6.04 4.07
CA ARG A 104 5.85 -7.11 5.07
C ARG A 104 6.56 -6.72 6.37
N LEU A 105 7.77 -6.17 6.28
CA LEU A 105 8.50 -5.65 7.44
C LEU A 105 7.71 -4.51 8.14
N CYS A 106 7.01 -3.63 7.39
CA CYS A 106 6.13 -2.62 8.01
C CYS A 106 4.99 -3.28 8.81
N GLU A 107 4.37 -4.34 8.31
CA GLU A 107 3.34 -5.09 9.05
C GLU A 107 3.91 -5.71 10.33
N MET A 108 5.11 -6.27 10.27
CA MET A 108 5.80 -6.80 11.45
C MET A 108 6.12 -5.70 12.47
N VAL A 109 6.57 -4.51 12.00
CA VAL A 109 6.82 -3.34 12.86
C VAL A 109 5.56 -2.93 13.62
N ILE A 110 4.42 -2.78 12.95
CA ILE A 110 3.20 -2.35 13.63
C ILE A 110 2.67 -3.39 14.60
N GLN A 111 2.83 -4.68 14.30
CA GLN A 111 2.43 -5.73 15.22
C GLN A 111 3.34 -5.80 16.46
N MET A 112 4.65 -5.62 16.31
CA MET A 112 5.58 -5.45 17.43
C MET A 112 5.17 -4.24 18.28
N MET A 113 4.95 -3.09 17.67
CA MET A 113 4.53 -1.86 18.37
C MET A 113 3.19 -2.03 19.11
N ASN A 114 2.25 -2.77 18.53
CA ASN A 114 0.97 -3.08 19.19
C ASN A 114 1.14 -3.89 20.47
N ARG A 115 2.09 -4.84 20.50
CA ARG A 115 2.38 -5.63 21.72
C ARG A 115 3.10 -4.83 22.78
N GLN A 116 3.83 -3.79 22.41
CA GLN A 116 4.69 -3.00 23.32
C GLN A 116 4.03 -1.72 23.84
N THR A 117 2.89 -1.28 23.26
CA THR A 117 2.29 0.03 23.56
C THR A 117 0.76 -0.05 23.68
N GLU A 118 0.14 1.04 24.12
CA GLU A 118 -1.31 1.14 24.26
C GLU A 118 -2.04 1.61 22.99
N THR A 119 -1.29 1.98 21.93
CA THR A 119 -1.87 2.38 20.65
C THR A 119 -2.34 1.14 19.87
N ASP A 120 -3.57 1.16 19.35
CA ASP A 120 -4.08 0.13 18.45
C ASP A 120 -3.40 0.23 17.08
N PHE A 121 -2.38 -0.58 16.84
CA PHE A 121 -1.68 -0.67 15.55
C PHE A 121 -2.29 -1.77 14.70
N VAL A 122 -2.73 -1.41 13.48
CA VAL A 122 -3.32 -2.36 12.52
C VAL A 122 -2.81 -2.11 11.11
N ALA A 123 -2.88 -3.12 10.26
CA ALA A 123 -2.63 -2.99 8.82
C ALA A 123 -3.88 -3.31 8.01
N VAL A 124 -3.99 -2.72 6.83
CA VAL A 124 -5.05 -3.05 5.85
C VAL A 124 -4.39 -3.40 4.52
N ARG A 125 -4.57 -4.65 4.08
CA ARG A 125 -4.10 -5.19 2.79
C ARG A 125 -5.19 -5.09 1.75
N PHE A 126 -4.83 -4.64 0.57
CA PHE A 126 -5.64 -4.72 -0.64
C PHE A 126 -4.74 -4.78 -1.87
N GLY A 127 -5.32 -5.18 -3.00
CA GLY A 127 -4.63 -5.30 -4.27
C GLY A 127 -4.46 -3.96 -5.00
N ASN A 128 -4.61 -3.97 -6.33
CA ASN A 128 -4.41 -2.74 -7.09
C ASN A 128 -5.63 -1.83 -7.01
N VAL A 129 -5.37 -0.53 -7.10
CA VAL A 129 -6.42 0.50 -7.13
C VAL A 129 -6.46 1.13 -8.51
N LEU A 130 -7.65 1.17 -9.11
CA LEU A 130 -7.88 1.68 -10.46
C LEU A 130 -7.50 3.16 -10.55
N GLY A 131 -6.74 3.51 -11.60
CA GLY A 131 -6.39 4.91 -11.87
C GLY A 131 -5.36 5.51 -10.89
N SER A 132 -4.76 4.72 -10.00
CA SER A 132 -3.72 5.20 -9.10
C SER A 132 -2.47 5.64 -9.88
N ASN A 133 -1.77 6.65 -9.36
CA ASN A 133 -0.60 7.22 -10.02
C ASN A 133 0.49 6.16 -10.27
N GLY A 134 1.03 6.11 -11.51
CA GLY A 134 2.02 5.11 -11.93
C GLY A 134 1.47 3.68 -12.08
N SER A 135 0.15 3.50 -12.13
CA SER A 135 -0.48 2.18 -12.37
C SER A 135 -0.65 1.88 -13.86
N VAL A 136 -1.07 0.65 -14.16
CA VAL A 136 -1.17 0.10 -15.52
C VAL A 136 -2.17 0.87 -16.41
N ILE A 137 -3.30 1.35 -15.88
CA ILE A 137 -4.32 2.04 -16.66
C ILE A 137 -3.83 3.38 -17.23
N PRO A 138 -3.25 4.29 -16.45
CA PRO A 138 -2.63 5.49 -16.99
C PRO A 138 -1.54 5.21 -18.03
N LEU A 139 -0.74 4.15 -17.82
CA LEU A 139 0.27 3.74 -18.78
C LEU A 139 -0.36 3.32 -20.13
N PHE A 140 -1.36 2.44 -20.08
CA PHE A 140 -2.04 1.98 -21.30
C PHE A 140 -2.73 3.12 -22.04
N LYS A 141 -3.43 4.01 -21.32
CA LYS A 141 -4.04 5.20 -21.95
C LYS A 141 -3.01 6.03 -22.70
N LYS A 142 -1.87 6.33 -22.06
CA LYS A 142 -0.81 7.08 -22.71
C LYS A 142 -0.24 6.36 -23.94
N GLN A 143 -0.01 5.05 -23.85
CA GLN A 143 0.49 4.24 -24.96
C GLN A 143 -0.51 4.24 -26.14
N ILE A 144 -1.82 4.19 -25.86
CA ILE A 144 -2.87 4.27 -26.88
C ILE A 144 -2.89 5.66 -27.53
N GLU A 145 -2.82 6.73 -26.74
CA GLU A 145 -2.75 8.13 -27.21
C GLU A 145 -1.51 8.37 -28.09
N ASP A 146 -0.39 7.73 -27.77
CA ASP A 146 0.87 7.82 -28.52
C ASP A 146 0.88 6.93 -29.81
N GLY A 147 -0.24 6.18 -30.09
CA GLY A 147 -0.34 5.29 -31.27
C GLY A 147 0.19 3.87 -31.03
N GLY A 148 0.46 3.48 -29.79
CA GLY A 148 0.93 2.16 -29.41
C GLY A 148 2.44 1.96 -29.53
N PRO A 149 2.94 0.72 -29.36
CA PRO A 149 2.18 -0.44 -28.89
C PRO A 149 1.80 -0.36 -27.40
N VAL A 150 0.72 -1.08 -27.01
CA VAL A 150 0.42 -1.34 -25.61
C VAL A 150 1.28 -2.50 -25.11
N THR A 151 1.98 -2.31 -23.98
CA THR A 151 2.90 -3.31 -23.44
C THR A 151 2.31 -4.06 -22.26
N VAL A 152 2.20 -5.38 -22.37
CA VAL A 152 1.75 -6.30 -21.33
C VAL A 152 2.91 -7.22 -20.97
N THR A 153 3.15 -7.47 -19.69
CA THR A 153 4.31 -8.29 -19.29
C THR A 153 4.11 -9.77 -19.59
N ASP A 154 2.94 -10.32 -19.36
CA ASP A 154 2.59 -11.69 -19.74
C ASP A 154 1.09 -11.79 -20.01
N LYS A 155 0.69 -12.57 -21.01
CA LYS A 155 -0.73 -12.79 -21.40
C LYS A 155 -1.57 -13.41 -20.27
N ARG A 156 -0.93 -14.19 -19.39
CA ARG A 156 -1.58 -14.93 -18.30
C ARG A 156 -1.74 -14.12 -17.03
N ILE A 157 -1.10 -12.94 -16.94
CA ILE A 157 -1.04 -12.17 -15.71
C ILE A 157 -2.43 -11.69 -15.29
N ILE A 158 -2.77 -11.93 -14.04
CA ILE A 158 -4.01 -11.46 -13.44
C ILE A 158 -3.72 -10.54 -12.25
N ARG A 159 -4.62 -9.60 -12.01
CA ARG A 159 -4.58 -8.71 -10.85
C ARG A 159 -5.97 -8.47 -10.33
N TYR A 160 -6.06 -8.21 -9.03
CA TYR A 160 -7.28 -7.75 -8.40
C TYR A 160 -7.35 -6.23 -8.45
N PHE A 161 -8.54 -5.67 -8.65
CA PHE A 161 -8.74 -4.24 -8.74
C PHE A 161 -9.93 -3.78 -7.91
N MET A 162 -9.77 -2.61 -7.33
CA MET A 162 -10.80 -1.90 -6.59
C MET A 162 -10.75 -0.41 -6.98
N THR A 163 -11.87 0.29 -6.91
CA THR A 163 -11.87 1.74 -7.10
C THR A 163 -11.27 2.46 -5.88
N ILE A 164 -10.77 3.67 -6.06
CA ILE A 164 -10.25 4.48 -4.93
C ILE A 164 -11.32 4.71 -3.86
N PRO A 165 -12.58 5.12 -4.21
CA PRO A 165 -13.62 5.32 -3.19
C PRO A 165 -13.95 4.05 -2.39
N GLU A 166 -14.02 2.88 -3.05
CA GLU A 166 -14.24 1.61 -2.37
C GLU A 166 -13.10 1.29 -1.40
N ALA A 167 -11.84 1.37 -1.85
CA ALA A 167 -10.68 1.11 -1.01
C ALA A 167 -10.67 2.05 0.21
N VAL A 168 -10.91 3.35 0.01
CA VAL A 168 -10.93 4.33 1.11
C VAL A 168 -12.06 4.02 2.10
N ALA A 169 -13.28 3.74 1.62
CA ALA A 169 -14.41 3.41 2.49
C ALA A 169 -14.11 2.17 3.37
N LEU A 170 -13.56 1.10 2.77
CA LEU A 170 -13.23 -0.12 3.49
C LEU A 170 -12.04 0.07 4.45
N VAL A 171 -11.03 0.86 4.09
CA VAL A 171 -9.91 1.21 4.98
C VAL A 171 -10.38 1.98 6.20
N LEU A 172 -11.27 2.97 6.03
CA LEU A 172 -11.84 3.72 7.13
C LEU A 172 -12.68 2.82 8.05
N GLN A 173 -13.43 1.89 7.47
CA GLN A 173 -14.25 0.94 8.22
C GLN A 173 -13.38 -0.11 8.93
N ALA A 174 -12.32 -0.61 8.31
CA ALA A 174 -11.35 -1.48 8.99
C ALA A 174 -10.70 -0.76 10.19
N GLY A 175 -10.33 0.51 10.04
CA GLY A 175 -9.85 1.34 11.14
C GLY A 175 -10.87 1.50 12.29
N LEU A 176 -12.17 1.51 11.98
CA LEU A 176 -13.23 1.51 13.01
C LEU A 176 -13.29 0.17 13.76
N TYR A 177 -13.12 -0.95 13.04
CA TYR A 177 -13.13 -2.31 13.65
C TYR A 177 -11.84 -2.65 14.39
N ALA A 178 -10.79 -1.85 14.27
CA ALA A 178 -9.49 -2.08 14.86
C ALA A 178 -9.55 -2.16 16.40
N HIS A 179 -8.95 -3.21 16.96
CA HIS A 179 -8.74 -3.42 18.40
C HIS A 179 -7.26 -3.63 18.75
N GLY A 180 -6.39 -3.61 17.73
CA GLY A 180 -4.92 -3.72 17.83
C GLY A 180 -4.38 -5.08 17.43
N GLY A 181 -3.36 -5.05 16.56
CA GLY A 181 -2.66 -6.24 16.05
C GLY A 181 -3.24 -6.90 14.82
N GLU A 182 -4.44 -6.48 14.36
CA GLU A 182 -5.07 -7.07 13.20
C GLU A 182 -4.36 -6.70 11.89
N ILE A 183 -4.33 -7.67 10.96
CA ILE A 183 -4.08 -7.45 9.55
C ILE A 183 -5.40 -7.65 8.83
N PHE A 184 -6.07 -6.55 8.52
CA PHE A 184 -7.28 -6.59 7.72
C PHE A 184 -6.95 -6.87 6.26
N VAL A 185 -7.77 -7.71 5.63
CA VAL A 185 -7.67 -8.08 4.21
C VAL A 185 -8.98 -7.72 3.54
N LEU A 186 -8.91 -6.85 2.54
CA LEU A 186 -10.10 -6.45 1.79
C LEU A 186 -10.41 -7.47 0.70
N ASP A 187 -11.69 -7.85 0.58
CA ASP A 187 -12.16 -8.64 -0.54
C ASP A 187 -12.07 -7.80 -1.82
N MET A 188 -11.31 -8.29 -2.78
CA MET A 188 -11.04 -7.61 -4.04
C MET A 188 -11.96 -8.08 -5.18
N GLY A 189 -12.91 -8.97 -4.89
CA GLY A 189 -13.79 -9.56 -5.91
C GLY A 189 -13.03 -10.42 -6.93
N GLU A 190 -13.51 -10.42 -8.17
CA GLU A 190 -12.96 -11.28 -9.23
C GLU A 190 -11.64 -10.72 -9.80
N PRO A 191 -10.68 -11.62 -10.10
CA PRO A 191 -9.42 -11.23 -10.71
C PRO A 191 -9.61 -10.84 -12.19
N VAL A 192 -8.85 -9.84 -12.64
CA VAL A 192 -8.89 -9.33 -14.01
C VAL A 192 -7.59 -9.68 -14.74
N LYS A 193 -7.69 -10.24 -15.94
CA LYS A 193 -6.56 -10.42 -16.84
C LYS A 193 -6.10 -9.06 -17.38
N ILE A 194 -4.83 -8.79 -17.28
CA ILE A 194 -4.25 -7.52 -17.76
C ILE A 194 -4.35 -7.41 -19.29
N ASP A 195 -4.23 -8.53 -20.00
CA ASP A 195 -4.43 -8.58 -21.45
C ASP A 195 -5.86 -8.17 -21.86
N ASP A 196 -6.89 -8.70 -21.18
CA ASP A 196 -8.28 -8.33 -21.44
C ASP A 196 -8.54 -6.85 -21.12
N MET A 197 -7.94 -6.34 -20.06
CA MET A 197 -8.00 -4.92 -19.72
C MET A 197 -7.37 -4.03 -20.81
N ALA A 198 -6.20 -4.42 -21.34
CA ALA A 198 -5.54 -3.71 -22.43
C ALA A 198 -6.44 -3.66 -23.67
N ARG A 199 -6.99 -4.80 -24.10
CA ARG A 199 -7.90 -4.91 -25.24
C ARG A 199 -9.15 -4.06 -25.06
N ASN A 200 -9.74 -4.08 -23.87
CA ASN A 200 -10.93 -3.28 -23.57
C ASN A 200 -10.63 -1.78 -23.59
N LEU A 201 -9.49 -1.34 -23.08
CA LEU A 201 -9.09 0.07 -23.14
C LEU A 201 -8.86 0.55 -24.58
N ILE A 202 -8.26 -0.26 -25.45
CA ILE A 202 -8.09 0.04 -26.87
C ILE A 202 -9.47 0.21 -27.52
N ARG A 203 -10.42 -0.73 -27.32
CA ARG A 203 -11.78 -0.64 -27.87
C ARG A 203 -12.54 0.58 -27.35
N LEU A 204 -12.42 0.89 -26.04
CA LEU A 204 -13.04 2.08 -25.45
C LEU A 204 -12.49 3.38 -26.02
N SER A 205 -11.29 3.35 -26.59
CA SER A 205 -10.69 4.48 -27.30
C SER A 205 -11.13 4.57 -28.78
N GLY A 206 -12.05 3.69 -29.22
CA GLY A 206 -12.55 3.66 -30.60
C GLY A 206 -11.59 2.97 -31.59
N LEU A 207 -10.63 2.19 -31.11
CA LEU A 207 -9.59 1.51 -31.89
C LEU A 207 -9.71 -0.01 -31.74
N GLU A 208 -9.17 -0.76 -32.73
CA GLU A 208 -9.22 -2.23 -32.72
C GLU A 208 -7.87 -2.82 -32.26
N PRO A 209 -7.85 -3.68 -31.22
CA PRO A 209 -6.65 -4.38 -30.77
C PRO A 209 -6.02 -5.24 -31.88
N ASP A 210 -4.69 -5.22 -31.98
CA ASP A 210 -3.87 -5.94 -32.96
C ASP A 210 -4.08 -5.50 -34.42
N VAL A 211 -4.96 -4.51 -34.66
CA VAL A 211 -5.16 -3.86 -35.97
C VAL A 211 -4.66 -2.42 -35.92
N ASP A 212 -5.30 -1.57 -35.15
CA ASP A 212 -4.90 -0.17 -34.98
C ASP A 212 -3.79 -0.01 -33.95
N ILE A 213 -3.88 -0.77 -32.83
CA ILE A 213 -2.91 -0.75 -31.75
C ILE A 213 -2.43 -2.18 -31.46
N GLN A 214 -1.14 -2.40 -31.65
CA GLN A 214 -0.50 -3.69 -31.33
C GLN A 214 -0.34 -3.87 -29.81
N ILE A 215 -0.54 -5.12 -29.34
CA ILE A 215 -0.20 -5.52 -27.97
C ILE A 215 1.11 -6.32 -28.00
N VAL A 216 2.10 -5.85 -27.25
CA VAL A 216 3.44 -6.48 -27.19
C VAL A 216 3.65 -7.06 -25.80
N TYR A 217 4.11 -8.33 -25.77
CA TYR A 217 4.43 -9.01 -24.52
C TYR A 217 5.92 -8.89 -24.23
N THR A 218 6.25 -8.23 -23.10
CA THR A 218 7.63 -7.85 -22.77
C THR A 218 8.37 -8.85 -21.88
N GLY A 219 7.67 -9.85 -21.36
CA GLY A 219 8.17 -10.76 -20.33
C GLY A 219 7.96 -10.20 -18.91
N LEU A 220 7.92 -11.11 -17.93
CA LEU A 220 7.79 -10.72 -16.51
C LEU A 220 9.02 -9.93 -16.06
N ARG A 221 8.78 -8.90 -15.26
CA ARG A 221 9.83 -8.12 -14.62
C ARG A 221 10.44 -8.89 -13.45
N PRO A 222 11.67 -8.57 -13.01
CA PRO A 222 12.23 -9.14 -11.79
C PRO A 222 11.26 -8.92 -10.60
N GLY A 223 10.99 -9.99 -9.83
CA GLY A 223 10.08 -9.95 -8.69
C GLY A 223 8.58 -9.86 -9.01
N GLU A 224 8.17 -9.84 -10.28
CA GLU A 224 6.76 -9.80 -10.68
C GLU A 224 6.14 -11.20 -10.64
N LYS A 225 5.00 -11.35 -9.93
CA LYS A 225 4.21 -12.60 -9.90
C LYS A 225 3.22 -12.65 -11.05
N LEU A 226 2.95 -13.85 -11.58
CA LEU A 226 1.81 -14.07 -12.49
C LEU A 226 0.48 -13.86 -11.78
N TYR A 227 0.38 -14.35 -10.55
CA TYR A 227 -0.79 -14.31 -9.69
C TYR A 227 -0.42 -13.70 -8.36
N GLU A 228 -1.18 -12.71 -7.87
CA GLU A 228 -1.00 -12.15 -6.54
C GLU A 228 -1.84 -12.93 -5.51
N GLU A 229 -1.30 -13.03 -4.31
CA GLU A 229 -1.94 -13.72 -3.18
C GLU A 229 -2.38 -12.66 -2.15
N MET A 230 -3.60 -12.81 -1.63
CA MET A 230 -4.10 -11.88 -0.59
C MET A 230 -3.71 -12.33 0.82
N LEU A 231 -3.42 -13.62 1.00
CA LEU A 231 -3.11 -14.27 2.27
C LEU A 231 -1.95 -15.26 2.14
N MET A 232 -1.20 -15.42 3.21
CA MET A 232 -0.32 -16.58 3.37
C MET A 232 -1.13 -17.82 3.75
N SER A 233 -0.66 -19.01 3.40
CA SER A 233 -1.33 -20.28 3.74
C SER A 233 -1.55 -20.49 5.24
N GLU A 234 -0.72 -19.84 6.06
CA GLU A 234 -0.72 -19.90 7.53
C GLU A 234 -1.63 -18.84 8.17
N GLU A 235 -2.06 -17.83 7.40
CA GLU A 235 -2.95 -16.77 7.87
C GLU A 235 -4.41 -17.20 7.68
N GLY A 236 -5.03 -17.77 8.71
CA GLY A 236 -6.48 -18.02 8.74
C GLY A 236 -7.29 -16.74 8.56
N LEU A 237 -8.47 -16.82 7.94
CA LEU A 237 -9.39 -15.69 7.80
C LEU A 237 -10.47 -15.76 8.87
N LYS A 238 -10.65 -14.64 9.59
CA LYS A 238 -11.81 -14.41 10.44
C LYS A 238 -12.74 -13.38 9.79
N GLU A 239 -14.03 -13.61 9.88
CA GLU A 239 -15.04 -12.68 9.37
C GLU A 239 -15.17 -11.45 10.26
N THR A 240 -15.56 -10.32 9.66
CA THR A 240 -15.98 -9.10 10.36
C THR A 240 -17.47 -8.84 10.08
N PRO A 241 -18.09 -7.86 10.73
CA PRO A 241 -19.46 -7.47 10.39
C PRO A 241 -19.65 -7.02 8.93
N ASN A 242 -18.57 -6.61 8.26
CA ASN A 242 -18.57 -6.33 6.82
C ASN A 242 -17.96 -7.49 6.05
N LYS A 243 -18.74 -8.14 5.19
CA LYS A 243 -18.32 -9.30 4.37
C LYS A 243 -17.15 -9.00 3.42
N LEU A 244 -16.88 -7.72 3.14
CA LEU A 244 -15.75 -7.29 2.31
C LEU A 244 -14.47 -7.03 3.11
N ILE A 245 -14.49 -7.21 4.44
CA ILE A 245 -13.35 -7.02 5.32
C ILE A 245 -13.14 -8.29 6.13
N HIS A 246 -11.99 -8.90 5.97
CA HIS A 246 -11.57 -10.06 6.76
C HIS A 246 -10.39 -9.71 7.65
N VAL A 247 -10.11 -10.52 8.66
CA VAL A 247 -8.94 -10.38 9.54
C VAL A 247 -8.07 -11.60 9.38
N GLY A 248 -6.81 -11.40 9.00
CA GLY A 248 -5.76 -12.41 9.04
C GLY A 248 -5.20 -12.59 10.45
N GLU A 249 -4.68 -13.77 10.73
CA GLU A 249 -4.03 -14.02 12.02
C GLU A 249 -2.74 -13.20 12.15
N PRO A 250 -2.38 -12.77 13.39
CA PRO A 250 -1.14 -12.06 13.64
C PRO A 250 0.09 -12.87 13.26
N ILE A 251 1.15 -12.20 12.87
CA ILE A 251 2.45 -12.81 12.56
C ILE A 251 3.09 -13.25 13.88
N GLU A 252 3.38 -14.54 14.02
CA GLU A 252 4.20 -15.02 15.11
C GLU A 252 5.66 -14.64 14.87
N MET A 253 6.26 -13.91 15.79
CA MET A 253 7.66 -13.52 15.73
C MET A 253 8.23 -13.21 17.11
N ASP A 254 9.54 -13.36 17.26
CA ASP A 254 10.32 -12.91 18.40
C ASP A 254 10.62 -11.41 18.24
N ASP A 255 9.98 -10.59 19.07
CA ASP A 255 10.09 -9.12 18.99
C ASP A 255 11.52 -8.63 19.29
N GLU A 256 12.24 -9.24 20.21
CA GLU A 256 13.62 -8.85 20.54
C GLU A 256 14.58 -9.17 19.40
N LEU A 257 14.41 -10.33 18.78
CA LEU A 257 15.20 -10.70 17.60
C LEU A 257 14.89 -9.77 16.43
N PHE A 258 13.61 -9.46 16.21
CA PHE A 258 13.17 -8.58 15.12
C PHE A 258 13.70 -7.14 15.31
N GLU A 259 13.71 -6.63 16.52
CA GLU A 259 14.27 -5.29 16.81
C GLU A 259 15.77 -5.24 16.50
N LYS A 260 16.54 -6.26 16.87
CA LYS A 260 17.96 -6.38 16.49
C LYS A 260 18.16 -6.43 14.97
N GLN A 261 17.28 -7.14 14.25
CA GLN A 261 17.32 -7.20 12.79
C GLN A 261 17.03 -5.83 12.16
N LEU A 262 16.07 -5.07 12.70
CA LEU A 262 15.80 -3.70 12.26
C LEU A 262 17.00 -2.77 12.46
N GLU A 263 17.71 -2.86 13.58
CA GLU A 263 18.96 -2.11 13.82
C GLU A 263 20.05 -2.49 12.82
N MET A 264 20.18 -3.77 12.49
CA MET A 264 21.14 -4.22 11.46
C MET A 264 20.78 -3.64 10.08
N LEU A 265 19.49 -3.64 9.72
CA LEU A 265 18.99 -3.04 8.47
C LEU A 265 19.27 -1.53 8.43
N GLU A 266 19.03 -0.81 9.53
CA GLU A 266 19.33 0.63 9.61
C GLU A 266 20.82 0.90 9.36
N LYS A 267 21.71 0.13 10.00
CA LYS A 267 23.18 0.23 9.79
C LYS A 267 23.59 -0.10 8.36
N ALA A 268 22.96 -1.11 7.74
CA ALA A 268 23.27 -1.53 6.38
C ALA A 268 22.83 -0.50 5.31
N CYS A 269 21.86 0.34 5.64
CA CYS A 269 21.33 1.37 4.72
C CYS A 269 22.02 2.73 4.84
N THR A 270 22.89 2.93 5.83
CA THR A 270 23.66 4.18 5.99
C THR A 270 24.84 4.21 5.05
#